data_ea0db0205ad9e13d0e74882606638653
#
_entry.id   ea0db0205ad9e13d0e74882606638653
#
_cell.length_a   1.000
_cell.length_b   1.000
_cell.length_c   1.000
_cell.angle_alpha   90.00
_cell.angle_beta   90.00
_cell.angle_gamma   90.00
#
_symmetry.space_group_name_H-M   'P 1'
#
loop_
_entity.id
_entity.type
_entity.pdbx_description
1 polymer ?
#
loop_
_entity_poly.entity_id
_entity_poly.type
_entity_poly.pdbx_seq_one_letter_code
_entity_poly.pdbx_strand_id
1 'polypeptide(L)'
;MLVRRHFAAPVLVLVLVVAASVLVGLGAAPAGAVTDRDCGDFATQAAAQTFYLGHSPASDPHGLDADGDGIACDSNPCPCSTRRTPLAGTTAVAPGRKTVVQYARVASVADGDTVNVYLATGAYRRVRLVGIDTPEVYGGVQCGGPEASAAMKRMLPVGTRVQLVSDPTQASVDRYGRLLRYVSRVADARQVNRAQVYLGNARVYVYGGVPFKRTHDFRVAEAAAKAAPRGLWRTCH
;
A
#
# COMPACT_ATOMS: atom_id res chain seq x y z
N MET A 1 -87.23 -18.49 27.82
CA MET A 1 -87.32 -17.79 26.55
C MET A 1 -85.95 -17.17 26.21
N LEU A 2 -85.14 -17.81 25.37
CA LEU A 2 -83.82 -17.33 24.95
C LEU A 2 -83.91 -16.77 23.54
N VAL A 3 -83.71 -15.47 23.40
CA VAL A 3 -83.72 -14.78 22.14
C VAL A 3 -82.25 -14.83 21.62
N ARG A 4 -82.00 -15.59 20.56
CA ARG A 4 -80.75 -15.59 19.83
C ARG A 4 -80.73 -14.37 18.90
N ARG A 5 -79.74 -13.47 19.12
CA ARG A 5 -79.42 -12.40 18.19
C ARG A 5 -78.32 -12.89 17.21
N HIS A 6 -78.64 -12.93 15.96
CA HIS A 6 -77.63 -13.14 14.86
C HIS A 6 -76.93 -11.82 14.59
N PHE A 7 -75.64 -11.83 14.75
CA PHE A 7 -74.76 -10.75 14.25
C PHE A 7 -74.24 -11.14 12.87
N ALA A 8 -74.63 -10.35 11.87
CA ALA A 8 -74.07 -10.45 10.53
C ALA A 8 -72.70 -9.69 10.51
N ALA A 9 -71.66 -10.39 10.10
CA ALA A 9 -70.34 -9.80 9.90
C ALA A 9 -70.25 -9.17 8.50
N PRO A 10 -69.70 -7.97 8.34
CA PRO A 10 -69.45 -7.42 7.02
C PRO A 10 -68.22 -8.05 6.40
N VAL A 11 -68.36 -8.49 5.16
CA VAL A 11 -67.27 -8.97 4.28
C VAL A 11 -66.43 -7.75 3.88
N LEU A 12 -65.20 -7.65 4.40
CA LEU A 12 -64.24 -6.67 3.98
C LEU A 12 -63.57 -7.15 2.70
N VAL A 13 -63.89 -6.53 1.55
CA VAL A 13 -63.20 -6.78 0.29
C VAL A 13 -61.85 -6.04 0.32
N LEU A 14 -60.77 -6.81 0.49
CA LEU A 14 -59.41 -6.29 0.40
C LEU A 14 -59.00 -6.16 -1.03
N VAL A 15 -58.97 -4.94 -1.58
CA VAL A 15 -58.42 -4.63 -2.89
C VAL A 15 -56.89 -4.59 -2.77
N LEU A 16 -56.19 -5.64 -3.22
CA LEU A 16 -54.75 -5.68 -3.35
C LEU A 16 -54.32 -4.82 -4.55
N VAL A 17 -53.85 -3.58 -4.27
CA VAL A 17 -53.16 -2.78 -5.29
C VAL A 17 -51.71 -3.29 -5.34
N VAL A 18 -51.41 -4.05 -6.40
CA VAL A 18 -50.02 -4.46 -6.72
C VAL A 18 -49.31 -3.25 -7.32
N ALA A 19 -48.55 -2.52 -6.52
CA ALA A 19 -47.61 -1.52 -6.99
C ALA A 19 -46.41 -2.24 -7.61
N ALA A 20 -46.33 -2.29 -8.92
CA ALA A 20 -45.15 -2.74 -9.65
C ALA A 20 -44.02 -1.69 -9.45
N SER A 21 -43.13 -1.92 -8.47
CA SER A 21 -41.89 -1.15 -8.31
C SER A 21 -40.94 -1.54 -9.43
N VAL A 22 -40.83 -0.70 -10.47
CA VAL A 22 -39.74 -0.78 -11.45
C VAL A 22 -38.44 -0.39 -10.74
N LEU A 23 -37.67 -1.39 -10.29
CA LEU A 23 -36.25 -1.20 -9.92
C LEU A 23 -35.48 -0.87 -11.20
N VAL A 24 -35.24 0.41 -11.45
CA VAL A 24 -34.19 0.84 -12.37
C VAL A 24 -32.86 0.45 -11.72
N GLY A 25 -32.34 -0.71 -12.11
CA GLY A 25 -31.01 -1.12 -11.76
C GLY A 25 -30.01 -0.12 -12.36
N LEU A 26 -29.43 0.74 -11.52
CA LEU A 26 -28.19 1.43 -11.87
C LEU A 26 -27.12 0.34 -12.04
N GLY A 27 -26.98 -0.16 -13.25
CA GLY A 27 -25.88 -1.02 -13.66
C GLY A 27 -24.60 -0.22 -13.44
N ALA A 28 -23.83 -0.57 -12.40
CA ALA A 28 -22.43 -0.17 -12.33
C ALA A 28 -21.78 -0.72 -13.59
N ALA A 29 -21.33 0.16 -14.50
CA ALA A 29 -20.51 -0.23 -15.62
C ALA A 29 -19.33 -1.06 -15.06
N PRO A 30 -18.97 -2.22 -15.65
CA PRO A 30 -17.77 -2.91 -15.25
C PRO A 30 -16.63 -1.91 -15.40
N ALA A 31 -15.83 -1.74 -14.35
CA ALA A 31 -14.57 -1.01 -14.44
C ALA A 31 -13.80 -1.71 -15.56
N GLY A 32 -13.65 -1.04 -16.70
CA GLY A 32 -12.94 -1.58 -17.85
C GLY A 32 -11.57 -2.04 -17.34
N ALA A 33 -11.22 -3.28 -17.59
CA ALA A 33 -9.89 -3.77 -17.31
C ALA A 33 -8.92 -2.85 -18.08
N VAL A 34 -8.20 -2.02 -17.37
CA VAL A 34 -7.13 -1.20 -17.97
C VAL A 34 -6.13 -2.23 -18.51
N THR A 35 -5.95 -2.27 -19.82
CA THR A 35 -4.94 -3.13 -20.44
C THR A 35 -3.60 -2.68 -19.88
N ASP A 36 -2.92 -3.58 -19.17
CA ASP A 36 -1.62 -3.31 -18.61
C ASP A 36 -0.63 -3.04 -19.75
N ARG A 37 0.22 -2.03 -19.57
CA ARG A 37 1.23 -1.62 -20.54
C ARG A 37 2.58 -1.66 -19.84
N ASP A 38 3.57 -2.24 -20.49
CA ASP A 38 4.96 -2.22 -20.01
C ASP A 38 5.86 -1.36 -20.94
N CYS A 39 7.12 -1.22 -20.57
CA CYS A 39 8.06 -0.42 -21.35
C CYS A 39 8.28 -0.94 -22.76
N GLY A 40 8.08 -2.23 -22.99
CA GLY A 40 8.17 -2.85 -24.32
C GLY A 40 7.07 -2.45 -25.29
N ASP A 41 5.94 -1.95 -24.77
CA ASP A 41 4.81 -1.47 -25.58
C ASP A 41 5.06 -0.11 -26.24
N PHE A 42 6.14 0.57 -25.87
CA PHE A 42 6.45 1.92 -26.34
C PHE A 42 7.72 1.93 -27.18
N ALA A 43 7.62 2.41 -28.42
CA ALA A 43 8.75 2.50 -29.33
C ALA A 43 9.84 3.48 -28.86
N THR A 44 9.50 4.45 -28.03
CA THR A 44 10.42 5.48 -27.49
C THR A 44 10.10 5.85 -26.06
N GLN A 45 11.11 6.33 -25.33
CA GLN A 45 10.95 6.86 -24.00
C GLN A 45 9.94 8.02 -23.94
N ALA A 46 9.94 8.95 -24.91
CA ALA A 46 8.98 10.06 -24.95
C ALA A 46 7.53 9.58 -25.12
N ALA A 47 7.30 8.48 -25.84
CA ALA A 47 5.96 7.90 -25.97
C ALA A 47 5.50 7.29 -24.62
N ALA A 48 6.39 6.55 -23.95
CA ALA A 48 6.13 6.03 -22.60
C ALA A 48 5.86 7.16 -21.60
N GLN A 49 6.67 8.22 -21.62
CA GLN A 49 6.49 9.39 -20.74
C GLN A 49 5.17 10.11 -20.97
N THR A 50 4.75 10.23 -22.23
CA THR A 50 3.46 10.87 -22.58
C THR A 50 2.29 10.04 -22.06
N PHE A 51 2.37 8.72 -22.23
CA PHE A 51 1.37 7.79 -21.70
C PHE A 51 1.33 7.84 -20.16
N TYR A 52 2.48 7.70 -19.51
CA TYR A 52 2.65 7.77 -18.07
C TYR A 52 2.02 9.02 -17.46
N LEU A 53 2.35 10.20 -18.02
CA LEU A 53 1.82 11.48 -17.54
C LEU A 53 0.30 11.63 -17.77
N GLY A 54 -0.27 10.91 -18.74
CA GLY A 54 -1.71 10.87 -19.01
C GLY A 54 -2.50 9.86 -18.19
N HIS A 55 -1.82 8.89 -17.52
CA HIS A 55 -2.45 7.74 -16.87
C HIS A 55 -2.11 7.64 -15.39
N SER A 56 -2.39 8.70 -14.64
CA SER A 56 -2.19 8.75 -13.18
C SER A 56 -0.74 8.48 -12.73
N PRO A 57 0.21 9.32 -13.11
CA PRO A 57 1.64 9.11 -12.83
C PRO A 57 1.95 8.96 -11.33
N ALA A 58 1.13 9.56 -10.45
CA ALA A 58 1.29 9.41 -9.00
C ALA A 58 0.97 8.01 -8.47
N SER A 59 0.25 7.18 -9.23
CA SER A 59 -0.08 5.80 -8.87
C SER A 59 0.66 4.78 -9.73
N ASP A 60 1.21 5.23 -10.85
CA ASP A 60 1.87 4.41 -11.88
C ASP A 60 1.23 3.02 -12.04
N PRO A 61 -0.05 2.95 -12.49
CA PRO A 61 -0.77 1.68 -12.53
C PRO A 61 -0.17 0.66 -13.47
N HIS A 62 0.75 1.09 -14.32
CA HIS A 62 1.44 0.29 -15.33
C HIS A 62 2.91 -0.01 -14.99
N GLY A 63 3.44 0.53 -13.89
CA GLY A 63 4.82 0.29 -13.47
C GLY A 63 5.89 0.84 -14.42
N LEU A 64 5.59 1.91 -15.14
CA LEU A 64 6.48 2.47 -16.17
C LEU A 64 7.63 3.30 -15.59
N ASP A 65 7.50 3.80 -14.35
CA ASP A 65 8.49 4.58 -13.61
C ASP A 65 8.96 3.77 -12.39
N ALA A 66 9.68 2.71 -12.65
CA ALA A 66 10.03 1.69 -11.65
C ALA A 66 10.94 2.22 -10.53
N ASP A 67 11.78 3.22 -10.79
CA ASP A 67 12.63 3.86 -9.79
C ASP A 67 11.98 5.08 -9.12
N GLY A 68 10.84 5.54 -9.64
CA GLY A 68 9.99 6.61 -9.09
C GLY A 68 10.65 7.98 -9.20
N ASP A 69 11.46 8.19 -10.23
CA ASP A 69 12.13 9.48 -10.47
C ASP A 69 11.26 10.45 -11.29
N GLY A 70 10.12 9.98 -11.80
CA GLY A 70 9.17 10.73 -12.64
C GLY A 70 9.45 10.62 -14.13
N ILE A 71 10.40 9.77 -14.52
CA ILE A 71 10.73 9.49 -15.93
C ILE A 71 10.38 8.04 -16.24
N ALA A 72 9.37 7.84 -17.06
CA ALA A 72 8.93 6.51 -17.46
C ALA A 72 9.88 5.88 -18.47
N CYS A 73 10.21 4.61 -18.28
CA CYS A 73 10.93 3.78 -19.25
C CYS A 73 12.25 4.40 -19.78
N ASP A 74 13.10 4.87 -18.89
CA ASP A 74 14.38 5.55 -19.26
C ASP A 74 15.31 4.70 -20.09
N SER A 75 15.18 3.36 -20.07
CA SER A 75 15.92 2.44 -20.93
C SER A 75 15.43 2.39 -22.37
N ASN A 76 14.27 2.97 -22.69
CA ASN A 76 13.73 2.97 -24.04
C ASN A 76 14.51 3.93 -24.96
N PRO A 77 14.54 3.64 -26.29
CA PRO A 77 15.20 4.53 -27.25
C PRO A 77 14.65 5.95 -27.25
N CYS A 78 15.52 6.92 -27.52
CA CYS A 78 15.08 8.29 -27.79
C CYS A 78 14.34 8.39 -29.16
N PRO A 79 13.44 9.39 -29.36
CA PRO A 79 13.40 10.66 -28.62
C PRO A 79 12.97 10.51 -27.18
N CYS A 80 13.68 11.24 -26.29
CA CYS A 80 13.48 11.21 -24.85
C CYS A 80 12.75 12.46 -24.34
N SER A 81 11.96 12.30 -23.29
CA SER A 81 11.25 13.39 -22.62
C SER A 81 11.58 13.38 -21.13
N THR A 82 12.07 14.48 -20.64
CA THR A 82 12.33 14.72 -19.20
C THR A 82 11.18 15.45 -18.51
N ARG A 83 10.02 15.54 -19.17
CA ARG A 83 8.84 16.20 -18.61
C ARG A 83 8.32 15.39 -17.43
N ARG A 84 8.21 16.02 -16.27
CA ARG A 84 7.69 15.41 -15.02
C ARG A 84 6.33 15.94 -14.59
N THR A 85 5.77 16.89 -15.33
CA THR A 85 4.46 17.50 -15.02
C THR A 85 3.36 16.81 -15.80
N PRO A 86 2.27 16.35 -15.16
CA PRO A 86 1.09 15.86 -15.87
C PRO A 86 0.56 16.90 -16.86
N LEU A 87 -0.02 16.43 -17.97
CA LEU A 87 -0.73 17.29 -18.89
C LEU A 87 -1.90 17.96 -18.14
N ALA A 88 -2.09 19.27 -18.35
CA ALA A 88 -3.19 20.01 -17.72
C ALA A 88 -4.52 19.31 -18.03
N GLY A 89 -5.20 18.77 -17.02
CA GLY A 89 -6.46 18.04 -17.15
C GLY A 89 -6.48 16.67 -16.46
N THR A 90 -5.35 16.16 -15.98
CA THR A 90 -5.31 14.89 -15.25
C THR A 90 -5.59 15.09 -13.76
N THR A 91 -6.64 14.48 -13.36
CA THR A 91 -7.35 14.43 -12.09
C THR A 91 -6.55 14.64 -10.81
N ALA A 92 -7.18 15.44 -9.93
CA ALA A 92 -6.80 15.66 -8.55
C ALA A 92 -6.40 14.36 -7.84
N VAL A 93 -5.26 14.40 -7.17
CA VAL A 93 -4.89 13.46 -6.11
C VAL A 93 -6.10 13.33 -5.17
N ALA A 94 -6.62 12.13 -5.02
CA ALA A 94 -7.69 11.87 -4.06
C ALA A 94 -7.28 12.44 -2.68
N PRO A 95 -8.20 13.06 -1.93
CA PRO A 95 -7.86 13.65 -0.63
C PRO A 95 -7.20 12.59 0.23
N GLY A 96 -6.00 12.91 0.74
CA GLY A 96 -5.16 11.99 1.48
C GLY A 96 -5.95 11.32 2.61
N ARG A 97 -5.81 10.01 2.76
CA ARG A 97 -6.43 9.25 3.85
C ARG A 97 -5.98 9.82 5.19
N LYS A 98 -6.86 9.80 6.18
CA LYS A 98 -6.47 10.20 7.54
C LYS A 98 -5.36 9.29 8.05
N THR A 99 -4.31 9.88 8.62
CA THR A 99 -3.24 9.13 9.28
C THR A 99 -3.81 8.42 10.52
N VAL A 100 -3.61 7.11 10.58
CA VAL A 100 -3.97 6.27 11.73
C VAL A 100 -2.72 6.08 12.59
N VAL A 101 -2.84 6.38 13.88
CA VAL A 101 -1.78 6.12 14.89
C VAL A 101 -2.28 5.05 15.85
N GLN A 102 -1.49 4.02 16.06
CA GLN A 102 -1.81 2.89 16.95
C GLN A 102 -0.59 2.56 17.79
N TYR A 103 -0.81 2.01 18.98
CA TYR A 103 0.24 1.45 19.81
C TYR A 103 0.10 -0.06 19.91
N ALA A 104 1.23 -0.74 19.96
CA ALA A 104 1.28 -2.19 19.97
C ALA A 104 2.48 -2.71 20.77
N ARG A 105 2.49 -4.03 21.01
CA ARG A 105 3.65 -4.78 21.48
C ARG A 105 4.05 -5.80 20.43
N VAL A 106 5.34 -5.93 20.18
CA VAL A 106 5.89 -6.93 19.26
C VAL A 106 5.63 -8.32 19.81
N ALA A 107 4.96 -9.15 19.02
CA ALA A 107 4.71 -10.56 19.31
C ALA A 107 5.80 -11.46 18.71
N SER A 108 6.22 -11.16 17.47
CA SER A 108 7.33 -11.83 16.79
C SER A 108 7.78 -11.03 15.58
N VAL A 109 8.98 -11.33 15.08
CA VAL A 109 9.50 -10.84 13.80
C VAL A 109 9.39 -11.98 12.80
N ALA A 110 8.69 -11.76 11.69
CA ALA A 110 8.59 -12.73 10.62
C ALA A 110 9.86 -12.73 9.76
N ASP A 111 10.24 -11.55 9.26
CA ASP A 111 11.40 -11.33 8.39
C ASP A 111 11.99 -9.93 8.58
N GLY A 112 12.74 -9.42 7.58
CA GLY A 112 13.39 -8.11 7.66
C GLY A 112 12.46 -6.90 7.59
N ASP A 113 11.21 -7.06 7.12
CA ASP A 113 10.26 -5.96 6.92
C ASP A 113 8.82 -6.29 7.37
N THR A 114 8.63 -7.43 7.98
CA THR A 114 7.32 -7.88 8.48
C THR A 114 7.40 -8.31 9.94
N VAL A 115 6.53 -7.73 10.76
CA VAL A 115 6.45 -8.02 12.20
C VAL A 115 5.01 -8.36 12.60
N ASN A 116 4.87 -9.22 13.59
CA ASN A 116 3.59 -9.52 14.21
C ASN A 116 3.47 -8.78 15.54
N VAL A 117 2.30 -8.23 15.83
CA VAL A 117 2.09 -7.39 17.02
C VAL A 117 0.74 -7.70 17.68
N TYR A 118 0.66 -7.44 18.97
CA TYR A 118 -0.61 -7.24 19.67
C TYR A 118 -0.87 -5.74 19.79
N LEU A 119 -1.96 -5.25 19.20
CA LEU A 119 -2.41 -3.87 19.36
C LEU A 119 -2.80 -3.61 20.83
N ALA A 120 -2.87 -2.34 21.23
CA ALA A 120 -3.36 -1.96 22.57
C ALA A 120 -4.78 -2.47 22.87
N THR A 121 -5.57 -2.77 21.84
CA THR A 121 -6.88 -3.41 21.93
C THR A 121 -6.84 -4.92 22.20
N GLY A 122 -5.65 -5.53 22.26
CA GLY A 122 -5.45 -6.98 22.33
C GLY A 122 -5.46 -7.72 20.99
N ALA A 123 -5.86 -7.07 19.90
CA ALA A 123 -5.94 -7.71 18.60
C ALA A 123 -4.55 -8.05 18.02
N TYR A 124 -4.36 -9.29 17.60
CA TYR A 124 -3.16 -9.73 16.89
C TYR A 124 -3.21 -9.24 15.43
N ARG A 125 -2.10 -8.65 14.94
CA ARG A 125 -1.98 -8.15 13.57
C ARG A 125 -0.58 -8.42 13.02
N ARG A 126 -0.55 -8.69 11.72
CA ARG A 126 0.68 -8.67 10.93
C ARG A 126 0.88 -7.26 10.36
N VAL A 127 2.08 -6.74 10.45
CA VAL A 127 2.46 -5.39 10.00
C VAL A 127 3.57 -5.51 8.97
N ARG A 128 3.34 -5.03 7.75
CA ARG A 128 4.36 -4.84 6.72
C ARG A 128 4.87 -3.40 6.82
N LEU A 129 6.16 -3.24 6.92
CA LEU A 129 6.79 -1.94 7.04
C LEU A 129 6.72 -1.20 5.70
N VAL A 130 6.08 -0.03 5.68
CA VAL A 130 5.92 0.79 4.48
C VAL A 130 7.27 1.31 3.99
N GLY A 131 7.41 1.35 2.66
CA GLY A 131 8.50 2.05 1.98
C GLY A 131 9.82 1.33 1.96
N ILE A 132 9.85 0.08 2.38
CA ILE A 132 11.07 -0.75 2.35
C ILE A 132 10.78 -2.15 1.82
N ASP A 133 11.81 -2.76 1.27
CA ASP A 133 11.82 -4.15 0.88
C ASP A 133 13.14 -4.80 1.32
N THR A 134 13.05 -5.96 1.97
CA THR A 134 14.20 -6.72 2.42
C THR A 134 14.32 -8.02 1.63
N PRO A 135 15.53 -8.55 1.44
CA PRO A 135 15.68 -9.86 0.83
C PRO A 135 14.93 -10.92 1.62
N GLU A 136 14.35 -11.85 0.88
CA GLU A 136 13.49 -12.91 1.42
C GLU A 136 14.28 -13.95 2.23
N VAL A 137 13.63 -14.46 3.29
CA VAL A 137 14.13 -15.59 4.09
C VAL A 137 13.29 -16.84 3.92
N TYR A 138 12.15 -16.74 3.20
CA TYR A 138 11.23 -17.83 2.90
C TYR A 138 11.04 -17.98 1.39
N GLY A 139 10.81 -19.21 0.91
CA GLY A 139 10.58 -19.46 -0.52
C GLY A 139 11.84 -19.39 -1.39
N GLY A 140 13.00 -19.28 -0.78
CA GLY A 140 14.30 -19.10 -1.39
C GLY A 140 15.07 -18.00 -0.66
N VAL A 141 16.13 -18.39 0.08
CA VAL A 141 16.92 -17.43 0.86
C VAL A 141 17.72 -16.55 -0.07
N GLN A 142 17.45 -15.23 -0.03
CA GLN A 142 18.17 -14.24 -0.80
C GLN A 142 19.38 -13.70 -0.02
N CYS A 143 20.40 -13.22 -0.74
CA CYS A 143 21.56 -12.58 -0.13
C CYS A 143 21.14 -11.43 0.78
N GLY A 144 21.58 -11.45 2.03
CA GLY A 144 21.25 -10.44 3.04
C GLY A 144 19.92 -10.64 3.79
N GLY A 145 19.10 -11.62 3.40
CA GLY A 145 17.82 -11.90 4.07
C GLY A 145 17.97 -12.28 5.55
N PRO A 146 18.82 -13.26 5.89
CA PRO A 146 19.08 -13.62 7.28
C PRO A 146 19.59 -12.44 8.12
N GLU A 147 20.46 -11.60 7.56
CA GLU A 147 21.02 -10.42 8.22
C GLU A 147 19.96 -9.35 8.46
N ALA A 148 19.09 -9.09 7.48
CA ALA A 148 17.96 -8.16 7.59
C ALA A 148 16.97 -8.62 8.67
N SER A 149 16.61 -9.90 8.68
CA SER A 149 15.74 -10.51 9.71
C SER A 149 16.38 -10.45 11.09
N ALA A 150 17.68 -10.76 11.21
CA ALA A 150 18.42 -10.67 12.47
C ALA A 150 18.50 -9.22 12.98
N ALA A 151 18.71 -8.25 12.08
CA ALA A 151 18.71 -6.83 12.45
C ALA A 151 17.33 -6.38 12.95
N MET A 152 16.24 -6.81 12.30
CA MET A 152 14.87 -6.53 12.75
C MET A 152 14.62 -7.11 14.14
N LYS A 153 15.01 -8.37 14.40
CA LYS A 153 14.89 -9.03 15.72
C LYS A 153 15.66 -8.27 16.83
N ARG A 154 16.83 -7.74 16.49
CA ARG A 154 17.61 -6.89 17.46
C ARG A 154 16.94 -5.55 17.71
N MET A 155 16.36 -4.92 16.70
CA MET A 155 15.66 -3.63 16.85
C MET A 155 14.31 -3.79 17.55
N LEU A 156 13.63 -4.90 17.34
CA LEU A 156 12.29 -5.17 17.84
C LEU A 156 12.22 -6.54 18.57
N PRO A 157 12.90 -6.71 19.71
CA PRO A 157 12.69 -7.88 20.56
C PRO A 157 11.22 -8.05 20.93
N VAL A 158 10.79 -9.29 21.18
CA VAL A 158 9.44 -9.60 21.66
C VAL A 158 9.10 -8.75 22.91
N GLY A 159 7.89 -8.22 22.95
CA GLY A 159 7.43 -7.33 24.03
C GLY A 159 7.75 -5.85 23.82
N THR A 160 8.61 -5.50 22.85
CA THR A 160 8.92 -4.08 22.55
C THR A 160 7.65 -3.29 22.26
N ARG A 161 7.48 -2.16 22.93
CA ARG A 161 6.38 -1.22 22.65
C ARG A 161 6.71 -0.41 21.41
N VAL A 162 5.76 -0.40 20.46
CA VAL A 162 5.89 0.31 19.19
C VAL A 162 4.70 1.23 18.95
N GLN A 163 4.97 2.33 18.25
CA GLN A 163 3.97 3.17 17.62
C GLN A 163 3.91 2.78 16.13
N LEU A 164 2.70 2.58 15.65
CA LEU A 164 2.37 2.23 14.27
C LEU A 164 1.65 3.41 13.63
N VAL A 165 2.20 3.95 12.55
CA VAL A 165 1.64 5.11 11.85
C VAL A 165 1.37 4.74 10.40
N SER A 166 0.12 4.92 9.92
CA SER A 166 -0.19 4.72 8.50
C SER A 166 0.32 5.89 7.65
N ASP A 167 0.65 5.60 6.40
CA ASP A 167 0.94 6.64 5.42
C ASP A 167 -0.37 7.10 4.75
N PRO A 168 -0.66 8.41 4.67
CA PRO A 168 -1.89 8.91 4.06
C PRO A 168 -1.93 8.73 2.53
N THR A 169 -0.77 8.54 1.88
CA THR A 169 -0.68 8.31 0.44
C THR A 169 -0.77 6.83 0.06
N GLN A 170 -0.63 5.93 1.03
CA GLN A 170 -0.64 4.49 0.83
C GLN A 170 -1.94 3.84 1.33
N ALA A 171 -2.22 2.61 0.90
CA ALA A 171 -3.26 1.79 1.51
C ALA A 171 -2.96 1.57 3.00
N SER A 172 -3.98 1.52 3.84
CA SER A 172 -3.79 1.22 5.27
C SER A 172 -3.60 -0.28 5.56
N VAL A 173 -4.07 -1.10 4.62
CA VAL A 173 -4.00 -2.58 4.69
C VAL A 173 -3.73 -3.07 3.27
N ASP A 174 -2.87 -4.06 3.12
CA ASP A 174 -2.59 -4.67 1.83
C ASP A 174 -3.58 -5.80 1.47
N ARG A 175 -3.43 -6.37 0.26
CA ARG A 175 -4.29 -7.47 -0.24
C ARG A 175 -4.21 -8.75 0.61
N TYR A 176 -3.20 -8.88 1.47
CA TYR A 176 -3.01 -10.03 2.37
C TYR A 176 -3.53 -9.75 3.78
N GLY A 177 -4.17 -8.60 4.03
CA GLY A 177 -4.68 -8.20 5.33
C GLY A 177 -3.61 -7.68 6.30
N ARG A 178 -2.36 -7.43 5.83
CA ARG A 178 -1.31 -6.87 6.67
C ARG A 178 -1.50 -5.36 6.79
N LEU A 179 -1.31 -4.82 8.00
CA LEU A 179 -1.29 -3.38 8.21
C LEU A 179 -0.03 -2.79 7.56
N LEU A 180 -0.18 -1.75 6.74
CA LEU A 180 0.93 -1.00 6.16
C LEU A 180 1.28 0.16 7.10
N ARG A 181 2.47 0.11 7.76
CA ARG A 181 2.82 1.08 8.82
C ARG A 181 4.29 1.50 8.77
N TYR A 182 4.50 2.72 9.18
CA TYR A 182 5.76 3.12 9.79
C TYR A 182 5.77 2.59 11.22
N VAL A 183 6.87 1.97 11.62
CA VAL A 183 7.06 1.39 12.95
C VAL A 183 8.14 2.17 13.68
N SER A 184 7.80 2.74 14.83
CA SER A 184 8.77 3.41 15.70
C SER A 184 8.75 2.80 17.09
N ARG A 185 9.92 2.60 17.69
CA ARG A 185 10.03 2.18 19.08
C ARG A 185 9.57 3.32 20.00
N VAL A 186 8.76 3.00 21.00
CA VAL A 186 8.27 4.02 21.95
C VAL A 186 9.39 4.52 22.87
N ALA A 187 10.35 3.66 23.22
CA ALA A 187 11.40 3.96 24.18
C ALA A 187 12.39 5.06 23.72
N ASP A 188 12.69 5.12 22.42
CA ASP A 188 13.70 6.03 21.86
C ASP A 188 13.27 6.68 20.55
N ALA A 189 12.01 6.56 20.19
CA ALA A 189 11.42 7.08 18.95
C ALA A 189 12.12 6.61 17.65
N ARG A 190 12.98 5.58 17.72
CA ARG A 190 13.71 5.07 16.57
C ARG A 190 12.74 4.54 15.52
N GLN A 191 12.75 5.15 14.35
CA GLN A 191 11.96 4.74 13.20
C GLN A 191 12.65 3.56 12.51
N VAL A 192 12.02 2.37 12.61
CA VAL A 192 12.64 1.09 12.27
C VAL A 192 12.74 0.87 10.77
N ASN A 193 11.72 1.27 9.99
CA ASN A 193 11.74 1.18 8.53
C ASN A 193 13.00 1.89 7.97
N ARG A 194 13.18 3.17 8.31
CA ARG A 194 14.34 3.95 7.88
C ARG A 194 15.67 3.37 8.39
N ALA A 195 15.67 2.85 9.63
CA ALA A 195 16.87 2.23 10.20
C ALA A 195 17.32 0.99 9.39
N GLN A 196 16.38 0.16 8.91
CA GLN A 196 16.70 -0.97 8.03
C GLN A 196 17.37 -0.50 6.73
N VAL A 197 16.84 0.56 6.11
CA VAL A 197 17.44 1.14 4.89
C VAL A 197 18.83 1.71 5.18
N TYR A 198 18.97 2.51 6.24
CA TYR A 198 20.25 3.14 6.61
C TYR A 198 21.36 2.14 6.93
N LEU A 199 20.98 1.00 7.53
CA LEU A 199 21.90 -0.10 7.81
C LEU A 199 22.23 -0.95 6.57
N GLY A 200 21.59 -0.68 5.42
CA GLY A 200 21.75 -1.45 4.20
C GLY A 200 21.09 -2.81 4.21
N ASN A 201 20.12 -3.04 5.12
CA ASN A 201 19.38 -4.30 5.21
C ASN A 201 18.13 -4.32 4.33
N ALA A 202 17.73 -3.16 3.80
CA ALA A 202 16.55 -3.00 2.95
C ALA A 202 16.85 -2.03 1.81
N ARG A 203 16.13 -2.18 0.71
CA ARG A 203 16.01 -1.20 -0.36
C ARG A 203 14.79 -0.31 -0.11
N VAL A 204 14.81 0.91 -0.64
CA VAL A 204 13.59 1.73 -0.71
C VAL A 204 12.64 1.10 -1.73
N TYR A 205 11.40 0.90 -1.32
CA TYR A 205 10.38 0.29 -2.16
C TYR A 205 9.15 1.20 -2.28
N VAL A 206 8.86 1.63 -3.50
CA VAL A 206 7.69 2.45 -3.85
C VAL A 206 6.68 1.56 -4.55
N TYR A 207 5.66 1.12 -3.80
CA TYR A 207 4.64 0.22 -4.32
C TYR A 207 3.76 0.92 -5.35
N GLY A 208 3.61 0.31 -6.55
CA GLY A 208 2.76 0.83 -7.63
C GLY A 208 3.14 2.24 -8.07
N GLY A 209 4.43 2.62 -7.98
CA GLY A 209 4.90 3.95 -8.35
C GLY A 209 4.39 5.11 -7.48
N VAL A 210 3.56 4.85 -6.45
CA VAL A 210 3.02 5.91 -5.59
C VAL A 210 4.00 6.23 -4.45
N PRO A 211 4.69 7.38 -4.49
CA PRO A 211 5.59 7.77 -3.44
C PRO A 211 4.89 7.84 -2.08
N PHE A 212 5.46 7.19 -1.08
CA PHE A 212 5.02 7.34 0.30
C PHE A 212 5.58 8.65 0.90
N LYS A 213 4.93 9.18 1.91
CA LYS A 213 5.23 10.51 2.47
C LYS A 213 6.71 10.71 2.86
N ARG A 214 7.42 9.62 3.22
CA ARG A 214 8.83 9.66 3.65
C ARG A 214 9.80 9.17 2.58
N THR A 215 9.40 9.07 1.33
CA THR A 215 10.23 8.54 0.23
C THR A 215 11.59 9.24 0.13
N HIS A 216 11.61 10.57 0.15
CA HIS A 216 12.86 11.33 0.10
C HIS A 216 13.80 11.01 1.26
N ASP A 217 13.30 10.98 2.50
CA ASP A 217 14.10 10.66 3.70
C ASP A 217 14.69 9.23 3.64
N PHE A 218 13.92 8.28 3.09
CA PHE A 218 14.39 6.92 2.93
C PHE A 218 15.43 6.78 1.80
N ARG A 219 15.26 7.51 0.70
CA ARG A 219 16.27 7.56 -0.38
C ARG A 219 17.58 8.18 0.08
N VAL A 220 17.54 9.22 0.93
CA VAL A 220 18.75 9.76 1.58
C VAL A 220 19.42 8.70 2.47
N ALA A 221 18.64 7.93 3.21
CA ALA A 221 19.18 6.85 4.05
C ALA A 221 19.80 5.73 3.20
N GLU A 222 19.18 5.37 2.07
CA GLU A 222 19.71 4.39 1.13
C GLU A 222 21.00 4.86 0.46
N ALA A 223 21.04 6.11 0.00
CA ALA A 223 22.24 6.71 -0.57
C ALA A 223 23.42 6.68 0.43
N ALA A 224 23.14 6.99 1.71
CA ALA A 224 24.14 6.89 2.76
C ALA A 224 24.61 5.45 3.04
N ALA A 225 23.71 4.45 2.89
CA ALA A 225 24.09 3.04 3.00
C ALA A 225 24.95 2.57 1.83
N LYS A 226 24.68 3.06 0.61
CA LYS A 226 25.47 2.80 -0.61
C LYS A 226 26.85 3.46 -0.52
N ALA A 227 26.93 4.71 -0.13
CA ALA A 227 28.18 5.49 -0.04
C ALA A 227 29.16 4.93 0.99
N ALA A 228 28.66 4.39 2.11
CA ALA A 228 29.47 3.74 3.15
C ALA A 228 29.20 2.23 3.16
N PRO A 229 29.49 1.48 2.10
CA PRO A 229 28.97 0.15 1.78
C PRO A 229 28.50 -0.67 2.99
N ARG A 230 27.20 -0.65 3.28
CA ARG A 230 26.61 -1.34 4.43
C ARG A 230 25.69 -2.45 3.98
N GLY A 231 25.62 -3.53 4.74
CA GLY A 231 24.72 -4.64 4.50
C GLY A 231 24.76 -5.14 3.04
N LEU A 232 23.63 -5.11 2.35
CA LEU A 232 23.45 -5.52 0.95
C LEU A 232 24.46 -4.89 -0.02
N TRP A 233 24.77 -3.61 0.21
CA TRP A 233 25.68 -2.84 -0.66
C TRP A 233 27.15 -3.21 -0.50
N ARG A 234 27.48 -4.00 0.50
CA ARG A 234 28.83 -4.55 0.73
C ARG A 234 28.91 -6.02 0.37
N THR A 235 27.86 -6.81 0.62
CA THR A 235 27.95 -8.28 0.63
C THR A 235 27.21 -8.95 -0.52
N CYS A 236 26.25 -8.26 -1.17
CA CYS A 236 25.43 -8.84 -2.24
C CYS A 236 25.74 -8.15 -3.57
N HIS A 237 26.38 -8.88 -4.47
CA HIS A 237 26.77 -8.42 -5.82
C HIS A 237 25.99 -9.16 -6.88
#